data_ffccee78682e1e6c5e5e28fb5554e72f
#
_entry.id   ffccee78682e1e6c5e5e28fb5554e72f
#
_cell.length_a   1.000
_cell.length_b   1.000
_cell.length_c   1.000
_cell.angle_alpha   90.00
_cell.angle_beta   90.00
_cell.angle_gamma   90.00
#
_symmetry.space_group_name_H-M   'P 1'
#
loop_
_entity.id
_entity.type
_entity.pdbx_description
1 polymer ?
#
loop_
_entity_poly.entity_id
_entity_poly.type
_entity_poly.pdbx_seq_one_letter_code
_entity_poly.pdbx_strand_id
1 'polypeptide(L)'
;VEVAGVTEASAKKIIATARQKLDMGFESGEDLLRRREQIIKIKTGCKAFDEMIGGGFESGGISECFGEFGSSKSQIAHVLAVTAQTYVDSEGNPGKVIFIDGEGTFRPERIKSIAEARGMDTTEVLKNIKVARAFNSDHQTLLAEKTEDIIKKEKNVRLIIVDSLTSHFRADFTGRAMLADRQQRLNKHMHTLMKLANQYNICIYVTNQV
;
A
#
# COMPACT_ATOMS: atom_id res chain seq x y z
N VAL A 1 -26.46 13.83 -8.61
CA VAL A 1 -27.59 14.41 -9.37
C VAL A 1 -28.28 15.48 -8.51
N GLU A 2 -28.69 15.18 -7.29
CA GLU A 2 -29.36 16.11 -6.38
C GLU A 2 -28.49 17.31 -5.95
N VAL A 3 -27.20 17.09 -5.75
CA VAL A 3 -26.25 18.13 -5.31
C VAL A 3 -25.86 19.10 -6.43
N ALA A 4 -25.98 18.68 -7.69
CA ALA A 4 -25.55 19.50 -8.84
C ALA A 4 -26.72 20.18 -9.60
N GLY A 5 -27.98 19.97 -9.20
CA GLY A 5 -29.14 20.52 -9.89
C GLY A 5 -29.30 20.02 -11.35
N VAL A 6 -28.72 18.87 -11.68
CA VAL A 6 -28.71 18.30 -13.03
C VAL A 6 -29.66 17.12 -13.09
N THR A 7 -30.48 17.01 -14.15
CA THR A 7 -31.35 15.86 -14.33
C THR A 7 -30.57 14.58 -14.61
N GLU A 8 -31.11 13.42 -14.27
CA GLU A 8 -30.46 12.12 -14.50
C GLU A 8 -30.10 11.90 -15.99
N ALA A 9 -30.96 12.32 -16.91
CA ALA A 9 -30.71 12.26 -18.35
C ALA A 9 -29.53 13.16 -18.75
N SER A 10 -29.44 14.37 -18.21
CA SER A 10 -28.33 15.28 -18.47
C SER A 10 -27.02 14.75 -17.86
N ALA A 11 -27.06 14.17 -16.65
CA ALA A 11 -25.91 13.57 -16.03
C ALA A 11 -25.37 12.38 -16.86
N LYS A 12 -26.26 11.50 -17.34
CA LYS A 12 -25.90 10.40 -18.24
C LYS A 12 -25.26 10.89 -19.53
N LYS A 13 -25.80 11.96 -20.13
CA LYS A 13 -25.26 12.55 -21.36
C LYS A 13 -23.88 13.19 -21.14
N ILE A 14 -23.69 13.91 -20.04
CA ILE A 14 -22.40 14.48 -19.66
C ILE A 14 -21.35 13.39 -19.45
N ILE A 15 -21.72 12.33 -18.71
CA ILE A 15 -20.82 11.20 -18.46
C ILE A 15 -20.48 10.48 -19.77
N ALA A 16 -21.44 10.25 -20.67
CA ALA A 16 -21.19 9.62 -21.97
C ALA A 16 -20.28 10.48 -22.83
N THR A 17 -20.53 11.80 -22.92
CA THR A 17 -19.69 12.74 -23.68
C THR A 17 -18.29 12.86 -23.08
N ALA A 18 -18.15 12.88 -21.76
CA ALA A 18 -16.86 12.88 -21.08
C ALA A 18 -16.09 11.58 -21.38
N ARG A 19 -16.75 10.43 -21.34
CA ARG A 19 -16.15 9.13 -21.71
C ARG A 19 -15.67 9.07 -23.15
N GLN A 20 -16.41 9.70 -24.09
CA GLN A 20 -15.99 9.79 -25.50
C GLN A 20 -14.81 10.73 -25.72
N LYS A 21 -14.64 11.74 -24.87
CA LYS A 21 -13.52 12.70 -24.95
C LYS A 21 -12.31 12.27 -24.14
N LEU A 22 -12.49 11.39 -23.16
CA LEU A 22 -11.38 10.74 -22.48
C LEU A 22 -10.88 9.66 -23.44
N ASP A 23 -9.63 9.80 -23.84
CA ASP A 23 -8.89 8.70 -24.46
C ASP A 23 -9.05 7.49 -23.54
N MET A 24 -9.67 6.39 -24.05
CA MET A 24 -10.19 5.27 -23.24
C MET A 24 -9.09 4.44 -22.57
N GLY A 25 -7.99 5.09 -22.17
CA GLY A 25 -6.90 4.49 -21.42
C GLY A 25 -5.92 3.68 -22.26
N PHE A 26 -6.03 3.73 -23.59
CA PHE A 26 -4.97 3.27 -24.47
C PHE A 26 -3.87 4.33 -24.52
N GLU A 27 -2.70 3.97 -24.09
CA GLU A 27 -1.50 4.79 -24.18
C GLU A 27 -0.43 4.03 -24.98
N SER A 28 0.50 4.74 -25.60
CA SER A 28 1.61 4.11 -26.29
C SER A 28 2.57 3.44 -25.31
N GLY A 29 3.32 2.44 -25.76
CA GLY A 29 4.39 1.84 -24.95
C GLY A 29 5.45 2.87 -24.54
N GLU A 30 5.66 3.92 -25.32
CA GLU A 30 6.56 5.03 -25.02
C GLU A 30 6.03 5.89 -23.88
N ASP A 31 4.72 6.24 -23.88
CA ASP A 31 4.11 7.00 -22.79
C ASP A 31 4.12 6.20 -21.48
N LEU A 32 3.87 4.89 -21.59
CA LEU A 32 3.98 3.99 -20.45
C LEU A 32 5.41 3.96 -19.91
N LEU A 33 6.43 3.91 -20.77
CA LEU A 33 7.84 3.95 -20.36
C LEU A 33 8.17 5.25 -19.63
N ARG A 34 7.78 6.40 -20.17
CA ARG A 34 7.96 7.72 -19.51
C ARG A 34 7.29 7.77 -18.15
N ARG A 35 6.08 7.22 -18.01
CA ARG A 35 5.38 7.14 -16.73
C ARG A 35 6.12 6.24 -15.73
N ARG A 36 6.72 5.14 -16.20
CA ARG A 36 7.52 4.26 -15.37
C ARG A 36 8.83 4.89 -14.87
N GLU A 37 9.34 5.92 -15.51
CA GLU A 37 10.48 6.71 -15.01
C GLU A 37 10.17 7.45 -13.71
N GLN A 38 8.88 7.69 -13.42
CA GLN A 38 8.41 8.32 -12.19
C GLN A 38 8.16 7.33 -11.03
N ILE A 39 8.39 6.03 -11.26
CA ILE A 39 8.23 5.00 -10.24
C ILE A 39 9.31 5.16 -9.18
N ILE A 40 8.86 5.18 -7.93
CA ILE A 40 9.73 5.20 -6.77
C ILE A 40 10.07 3.76 -6.40
N LYS A 41 11.33 3.48 -6.10
CA LYS A 41 11.80 2.18 -5.62
C LYS A 41 12.31 2.31 -4.20
N ILE A 42 11.52 1.85 -3.24
CA ILE A 42 11.90 1.88 -1.82
C ILE A 42 12.92 0.77 -1.55
N LYS A 43 14.12 1.17 -1.16
CA LYS A 43 15.25 0.27 -0.89
C LYS A 43 15.25 -0.21 0.55
N THR A 44 15.69 -1.44 0.77
CA THR A 44 15.95 -1.97 2.11
C THR A 44 17.25 -1.43 2.70
N GLY A 45 18.20 -1.03 1.83
CA GLY A 45 19.56 -0.67 2.16
C GLY A 45 20.52 -1.87 2.20
N CYS A 46 20.06 -3.08 1.94
CA CYS A 46 20.89 -4.23 1.65
C CYS A 46 21.13 -4.30 0.13
N LYS A 47 22.33 -3.91 -0.30
CA LYS A 47 22.67 -3.78 -1.73
C LYS A 47 22.35 -5.03 -2.53
N ALA A 48 22.78 -6.20 -2.06
CA ALA A 48 22.56 -7.47 -2.77
C ALA A 48 21.07 -7.81 -2.90
N PHE A 49 20.27 -7.54 -1.85
CA PHE A 49 18.84 -7.78 -1.88
C PHE A 49 18.13 -6.78 -2.81
N ASP A 50 18.47 -5.51 -2.71
CA ASP A 50 17.87 -4.46 -3.55
C ASP A 50 18.18 -4.70 -5.03
N GLU A 51 19.42 -5.09 -5.38
CA GLU A 51 19.81 -5.46 -6.75
C GLU A 51 19.02 -6.68 -7.27
N MET A 52 18.85 -7.71 -6.44
CA MET A 52 18.11 -8.93 -6.78
C MET A 52 16.64 -8.62 -7.17
N ILE A 53 16.00 -7.66 -6.49
CA ILE A 53 14.61 -7.26 -6.78
C ILE A 53 14.50 -6.08 -7.76
N GLY A 54 15.57 -5.77 -8.51
CA GLY A 54 15.56 -4.73 -9.53
C GLY A 54 15.69 -3.30 -8.99
N GLY A 55 16.27 -3.11 -7.81
CA GLY A 55 16.62 -1.81 -7.23
C GLY A 55 15.75 -1.35 -6.08
N GLY A 56 14.79 -2.15 -5.63
CA GLY A 56 13.90 -1.86 -4.51
C GLY A 56 12.44 -2.20 -4.80
N PHE A 57 11.58 -1.96 -3.83
CA PHE A 57 10.13 -2.20 -3.94
C PHE A 57 9.47 -1.06 -4.70
N GLU A 58 8.82 -1.39 -5.82
CA GLU A 58 8.25 -0.39 -6.75
C GLU A 58 6.93 0.20 -6.23
N SER A 59 6.75 1.52 -6.43
CA SER A 59 5.44 2.16 -6.29
C SER A 59 4.52 1.82 -7.47
N GLY A 60 3.21 2.04 -7.30
CA GLY A 60 2.21 1.70 -8.31
C GLY A 60 1.90 0.21 -8.39
N GLY A 61 2.39 -0.60 -7.45
CA GLY A 61 2.17 -2.04 -7.41
C GLY A 61 2.13 -2.61 -6.00
N ILE A 62 1.84 -3.90 -5.91
CA ILE A 62 1.88 -4.68 -4.68
C ILE A 62 3.04 -5.66 -4.77
N SER A 63 3.90 -5.63 -3.75
CA SER A 63 4.98 -6.59 -3.57
C SER A 63 4.64 -7.52 -2.41
N GLU A 64 4.64 -8.81 -2.65
CA GLU A 64 4.40 -9.84 -1.63
C GLU A 64 5.71 -10.50 -1.21
N CYS A 65 5.90 -10.59 0.11
CA CYS A 65 6.92 -11.44 0.70
C CYS A 65 6.24 -12.61 1.43
N PHE A 66 6.45 -13.81 0.97
CA PHE A 66 5.86 -15.01 1.56
C PHE A 66 6.94 -16.00 2.04
N GLY A 67 6.58 -16.82 3.00
CA GLY A 67 7.49 -17.83 3.56
C GLY A 67 7.08 -18.29 4.95
N GLU A 68 7.83 -19.23 5.50
CA GLU A 68 7.59 -19.79 6.82
C GLU A 68 7.70 -18.76 7.95
N PHE A 69 7.17 -19.12 9.10
CA PHE A 69 7.33 -18.30 10.31
C PHE A 69 8.83 -18.09 10.61
N GLY A 70 9.20 -16.89 11.04
CA GLY A 70 10.61 -16.58 11.35
C GLY A 70 11.47 -16.19 10.14
N SER A 71 10.97 -16.23 8.89
CA SER A 71 11.74 -15.88 7.68
C SER A 71 11.98 -14.37 7.46
N SER A 72 11.81 -13.55 8.50
CA SER A 72 12.13 -12.11 8.50
C SER A 72 11.19 -11.20 7.67
N LYS A 73 10.04 -11.67 7.21
CA LYS A 73 9.07 -10.86 6.44
C LYS A 73 8.68 -9.56 7.14
N SER A 74 8.27 -9.65 8.42
CA SER A 74 7.93 -8.48 9.25
C SER A 74 9.16 -7.61 9.54
N GLN A 75 10.37 -8.16 9.58
CA GLN A 75 11.59 -7.37 9.73
C GLN A 75 11.84 -6.49 8.49
N ILE A 76 11.62 -7.03 7.29
CA ILE A 76 11.67 -6.25 6.06
C ILE A 76 10.61 -5.13 6.10
N ALA A 77 9.39 -5.43 6.56
CA ALA A 77 8.33 -4.43 6.74
C ALA A 77 8.79 -3.25 7.63
N HIS A 78 9.43 -3.53 8.78
CA HIS A 78 9.96 -2.49 9.66
C HIS A 78 11.09 -1.69 9.03
N VAL A 79 11.99 -2.35 8.29
CA VAL A 79 13.05 -1.66 7.54
C VAL A 79 12.45 -0.71 6.51
N LEU A 80 11.50 -1.19 5.70
CA LEU A 80 10.83 -0.38 4.68
C LEU A 80 10.07 0.79 5.29
N ALA A 81 9.44 0.62 6.46
CA ALA A 81 8.74 1.69 7.17
C ALA A 81 9.67 2.85 7.58
N VAL A 82 10.95 2.57 7.81
CA VAL A 82 11.96 3.60 8.07
C VAL A 82 12.52 4.16 6.76
N THR A 83 12.91 3.30 5.82
CA THR A 83 13.56 3.74 4.59
C THR A 83 12.64 4.50 3.64
N ALA A 84 11.33 4.21 3.63
CA ALA A 84 10.36 4.98 2.85
C ALA A 84 10.36 6.47 3.20
N GLN A 85 10.77 6.84 4.40
CA GLN A 85 10.81 8.22 4.88
C GLN A 85 11.96 9.04 4.32
N THR A 86 12.96 8.39 3.70
CA THR A 86 14.04 9.08 3.01
C THR A 86 13.62 9.66 1.65
N TYR A 87 12.43 9.28 1.15
CA TYR A 87 11.88 9.79 -0.10
C TYR A 87 11.04 11.04 0.16
N VAL A 88 11.70 12.20 0.13
CA VAL A 88 11.04 13.49 0.33
C VAL A 88 10.31 13.95 -0.92
N ASP A 89 9.23 14.72 -0.76
CA ASP A 89 8.56 15.39 -1.86
C ASP A 89 9.23 16.72 -2.22
N SER A 90 8.67 17.42 -3.22
CA SER A 90 9.18 18.73 -3.67
C SER A 90 9.09 19.84 -2.61
N GLU A 91 8.27 19.66 -1.57
CA GLU A 91 8.12 20.57 -0.45
C GLU A 91 9.02 20.20 0.74
N GLY A 92 9.81 19.11 0.62
CA GLY A 92 10.67 18.61 1.69
C GLY A 92 9.97 17.75 2.74
N ASN A 93 8.71 17.34 2.51
CA ASN A 93 8.01 16.44 3.43
C ASN A 93 8.59 15.02 3.31
N PRO A 94 8.96 14.37 4.42
CA PRO A 94 9.41 12.98 4.40
C PRO A 94 8.30 12.03 3.97
N GLY A 95 8.69 10.88 3.43
CA GLY A 95 7.74 9.83 3.09
C GLY A 95 7.00 9.35 4.33
N LYS A 96 5.66 9.23 4.26
CA LYS A 96 4.83 8.68 5.34
C LYS A 96 4.44 7.25 5.05
N VAL A 97 4.16 6.52 6.11
CA VAL A 97 3.88 5.09 6.07
C VAL A 97 2.56 4.79 6.78
N ILE A 98 1.77 3.92 6.18
CA ILE A 98 0.58 3.35 6.79
C ILE A 98 0.85 1.87 7.02
N PHE A 99 0.73 1.42 8.27
CA PHE A 99 0.99 0.03 8.67
C PHE A 99 -0.31 -0.60 9.20
N ILE A 100 -0.86 -1.54 8.44
CA ILE A 100 -2.01 -2.35 8.85
C ILE A 100 -1.45 -3.63 9.47
N ASP A 101 -1.55 -3.73 10.79
CA ASP A 101 -0.99 -4.81 11.59
C ASP A 101 -2.08 -5.86 11.91
N GLY A 102 -2.08 -6.98 11.19
CA GLY A 102 -3.01 -8.09 11.38
C GLY A 102 -2.57 -9.09 12.45
N GLU A 103 -1.26 -9.18 12.72
CA GLU A 103 -0.72 -10.20 13.63
C GLU A 103 -0.22 -9.64 14.97
N GLY A 104 -0.26 -8.31 15.15
CA GLY A 104 0.30 -7.66 16.32
C GLY A 104 1.83 -7.70 16.35
N THR A 105 2.45 -7.61 15.19
CA THR A 105 3.91 -7.74 14.99
C THR A 105 4.62 -6.40 14.94
N PHE A 106 3.92 -5.28 14.83
CA PHE A 106 4.53 -3.96 14.86
C PHE A 106 5.24 -3.71 16.20
N ARG A 107 6.50 -3.31 16.10
CA ARG A 107 7.37 -3.02 17.26
C ARG A 107 8.00 -1.65 17.13
N PRO A 108 7.50 -0.63 17.86
CA PRO A 108 8.08 0.72 17.88
C PRO A 108 9.57 0.71 18.25
N GLU A 109 9.99 -0.19 19.15
CA GLU A 109 11.38 -0.33 19.56
C GLU A 109 12.27 -0.77 18.40
N ARG A 110 11.72 -1.59 17.50
CA ARG A 110 12.45 -2.03 16.30
C ARG A 110 12.59 -0.88 15.30
N ILE A 111 11.53 -0.08 15.10
CA ILE A 111 11.58 1.14 14.28
C ILE A 111 12.65 2.09 14.82
N LYS A 112 12.65 2.32 16.15
CA LYS A 112 13.64 3.15 16.83
C LYS A 112 15.07 2.67 16.54
N SER A 113 15.36 1.39 16.78
CA SER A 113 16.68 0.78 16.53
C SER A 113 17.15 0.94 15.08
N ILE A 114 16.24 0.78 14.11
CA ILE A 114 16.57 0.94 12.68
C ILE A 114 16.83 2.40 12.34
N ALA A 115 16.04 3.33 12.89
CA ALA A 115 16.21 4.78 12.67
C ALA A 115 17.55 5.28 13.26
N GLU A 116 17.89 4.87 14.50
CA GLU A 116 19.17 5.19 15.15
C GLU A 116 20.35 4.69 14.33
N ALA A 117 20.31 3.43 13.86
CA ALA A 117 21.37 2.87 13.02
C ALA A 117 21.55 3.61 11.67
N ARG A 118 20.56 4.40 11.26
CA ARG A 118 20.58 5.21 10.04
C ARG A 118 20.80 6.70 10.29
N GLY A 119 21.04 7.10 11.55
CA GLY A 119 21.22 8.51 11.93
C GLY A 119 19.97 9.37 11.76
N MET A 120 18.76 8.76 11.77
CA MET A 120 17.47 9.46 11.65
C MET A 120 16.91 9.80 13.03
N ASP A 121 16.18 10.92 13.12
CA ASP A 121 15.44 11.27 14.34
C ASP A 121 14.31 10.26 14.60
N THR A 122 14.43 9.52 15.70
CA THR A 122 13.51 8.41 16.04
C THR A 122 12.10 8.88 16.33
N THR A 123 11.96 10.08 16.90
CA THR A 123 10.65 10.66 17.23
C THR A 123 9.90 11.03 15.96
N GLU A 124 10.58 11.69 15.03
CA GLU A 124 10.01 12.07 13.75
C GLU A 124 9.68 10.82 12.90
N VAL A 125 10.59 9.83 12.87
CA VAL A 125 10.32 8.57 12.16
C VAL A 125 9.07 7.88 12.69
N LEU A 126 8.88 7.79 14.00
CA LEU A 126 7.69 7.19 14.60
C LEU A 126 6.40 7.99 14.31
N LYS A 127 6.45 9.33 14.32
CA LYS A 127 5.31 10.18 13.99
C LYS A 127 4.82 10.00 12.54
N ASN A 128 5.73 9.71 11.63
CA ASN A 128 5.44 9.51 10.22
C ASN A 128 4.87 8.12 9.88
N ILE A 129 4.73 7.23 10.87
CA ILE A 129 4.13 5.90 10.70
C ILE A 129 2.75 5.89 11.36
N LYS A 130 1.70 5.73 10.58
CA LYS A 130 0.33 5.50 11.04
C LYS A 130 0.09 3.99 11.18
N VAL A 131 -0.11 3.52 12.39
CA VAL A 131 -0.33 2.09 12.66
C VAL A 131 -1.80 1.86 13.00
N ALA A 132 -2.40 0.87 12.36
CA ALA A 132 -3.74 0.40 12.70
C ALA A 132 -3.73 -1.11 12.88
N ARG A 133 -4.22 -1.60 14.02
CA ARG A 133 -4.36 -3.03 14.28
C ARG A 133 -5.67 -3.55 13.70
N ALA A 134 -5.58 -4.55 12.85
CA ALA A 134 -6.74 -5.29 12.37
C ALA A 134 -7.08 -6.42 13.36
N PHE A 135 -8.38 -6.69 13.55
CA PHE A 135 -8.85 -7.73 14.46
C PHE A 135 -9.51 -8.91 13.75
N ASN A 136 -9.97 -8.71 12.53
CA ASN A 136 -10.54 -9.71 11.64
C ASN A 136 -10.46 -9.25 10.19
N SER A 137 -10.87 -10.07 9.23
CA SER A 137 -10.79 -9.77 7.80
C SER A 137 -11.67 -8.59 7.37
N ASP A 138 -12.85 -8.43 7.95
CA ASP A 138 -13.73 -7.30 7.66
C ASP A 138 -13.13 -5.99 8.16
N HIS A 139 -12.55 -5.99 9.36
CA HIS A 139 -11.84 -4.81 9.88
C HIS A 139 -10.59 -4.48 9.07
N GLN A 140 -9.80 -5.48 8.66
CA GLN A 140 -8.65 -5.29 7.76
C GLN A 140 -9.06 -4.64 6.44
N THR A 141 -10.17 -5.10 5.86
CA THR A 141 -10.72 -4.54 4.61
C THR A 141 -11.16 -3.09 4.81
N LEU A 142 -11.87 -2.80 5.91
CA LEU A 142 -12.29 -1.44 6.26
C LEU A 142 -11.10 -0.50 6.47
N LEU A 143 -10.04 -0.96 7.13
CA LEU A 143 -8.81 -0.18 7.32
C LEU A 143 -8.15 0.16 5.97
N ALA A 144 -8.11 -0.80 5.03
CA ALA A 144 -7.60 -0.53 3.68
C ALA A 144 -8.46 0.49 2.92
N GLU A 145 -9.79 0.42 3.02
CA GLU A 145 -10.69 1.41 2.43
C GLU A 145 -10.48 2.81 3.05
N LYS A 146 -10.32 2.89 4.38
CA LYS A 146 -10.05 4.14 5.11
C LYS A 146 -8.67 4.73 4.85
N THR A 147 -7.74 3.95 4.35
CA THR A 147 -6.42 4.42 3.95
C THR A 147 -6.48 5.52 2.90
N GLU A 148 -7.46 5.49 2.00
CA GLU A 148 -7.66 6.55 1.00
C GLU A 148 -7.92 7.92 1.64
N ASP A 149 -8.72 7.96 2.71
CA ASP A 149 -8.99 9.20 3.45
C ASP A 149 -7.72 9.76 4.13
N ILE A 150 -6.86 8.85 4.61
CA ILE A 150 -5.56 9.23 5.20
C ILE A 150 -4.63 9.80 4.13
N ILE A 151 -4.52 9.13 2.98
CA ILE A 151 -3.69 9.59 1.86
C ILE A 151 -4.09 10.99 1.39
N LYS A 152 -5.40 11.28 1.33
CA LYS A 152 -5.91 12.60 0.93
C LYS A 152 -5.60 13.71 1.95
N LYS A 153 -5.47 13.36 3.22
CA LYS A 153 -5.18 14.31 4.31
C LYS A 153 -3.69 14.50 4.56
N GLU A 154 -2.93 13.43 4.43
CA GLU A 154 -1.50 13.40 4.70
C GLU A 154 -0.73 13.65 3.41
N LYS A 155 0.25 14.55 3.47
CA LYS A 155 1.17 14.75 2.35
C LYS A 155 2.19 13.60 2.30
N ASN A 156 2.57 13.21 1.09
CA ASN A 156 3.70 12.33 0.81
C ASN A 156 3.61 10.92 1.41
N VAL A 157 2.44 10.25 1.37
CA VAL A 157 2.36 8.82 1.71
C VAL A 157 3.07 8.01 0.62
N ARG A 158 4.09 7.21 0.99
CA ARG A 158 4.95 6.46 0.07
C ARG A 158 4.80 4.95 0.18
N LEU A 159 4.35 4.47 1.34
CA LEU A 159 4.30 3.04 1.63
C LEU A 159 3.05 2.68 2.42
N ILE A 160 2.39 1.60 1.99
CA ILE A 160 1.37 0.91 2.77
C ILE A 160 1.90 -0.49 3.05
N ILE A 161 1.87 -0.92 4.30
CA ILE A 161 2.25 -2.26 4.74
C ILE A 161 1.01 -2.99 5.26
N VAL A 162 0.83 -4.25 4.86
CA VAL A 162 -0.18 -5.15 5.42
C VAL A 162 0.51 -6.41 5.93
N ASP A 163 0.64 -6.53 7.23
CA ASP A 163 1.33 -7.66 7.89
C ASP A 163 0.41 -8.38 8.88
N SER A 164 -0.19 -9.52 8.50
CA SER A 164 -0.10 -10.22 7.23
C SER A 164 -1.40 -10.08 6.42
N LEU A 165 -1.27 -10.31 5.10
CA LEU A 165 -2.39 -10.18 4.16
C LEU A 165 -3.51 -11.18 4.45
N THR A 166 -3.18 -12.44 4.74
CA THR A 166 -4.14 -13.57 4.70
C THR A 166 -4.50 -14.16 6.05
N SER A 167 -3.82 -13.81 7.15
CA SER A 167 -4.03 -14.45 8.47
C SER A 167 -5.49 -14.38 8.91
N HIS A 168 -6.10 -13.21 8.87
CA HIS A 168 -7.50 -13.03 9.25
C HIS A 168 -8.47 -13.72 8.29
N PHE A 169 -8.19 -13.69 6.99
CA PHE A 169 -9.03 -14.39 6.01
C PHE A 169 -8.98 -15.92 6.20
N ARG A 170 -7.85 -16.46 6.63
CA ARG A 170 -7.75 -17.89 6.97
C ARG A 170 -8.47 -18.24 8.26
N ALA A 171 -8.44 -17.36 9.25
CA ALA A 171 -9.10 -17.53 10.53
C ALA A 171 -10.63 -17.43 10.43
N ASP A 172 -11.13 -16.45 9.68
CA ASP A 172 -12.57 -16.17 9.59
C ASP A 172 -13.28 -17.14 8.63
N PHE A 173 -12.58 -17.61 7.57
CA PHE A 173 -13.15 -18.50 6.53
C PHE A 173 -12.45 -19.87 6.56
N THR A 174 -12.89 -20.71 7.50
CA THR A 174 -12.32 -22.05 7.71
C THR A 174 -13.08 -23.14 6.94
N GLY A 175 -12.34 -24.19 6.56
CA GLY A 175 -12.91 -25.34 5.86
C GLY A 175 -13.13 -25.15 4.36
N ARG A 176 -13.31 -26.27 3.66
CA ARG A 176 -13.42 -26.30 2.19
C ARG A 176 -14.64 -25.56 1.65
N ALA A 177 -15.75 -25.58 2.37
CA ALA A 177 -16.98 -24.91 1.95
C ALA A 177 -16.84 -23.39 1.85
N MET A 178 -15.97 -22.79 2.69
CA MET A 178 -15.78 -21.33 2.74
C MET A 178 -14.63 -20.84 1.83
N LEU A 179 -13.99 -21.74 1.08
CA LEU A 179 -12.83 -21.39 0.25
C LEU A 179 -13.15 -20.35 -0.83
N ALA A 180 -14.31 -20.48 -1.48
CA ALA A 180 -14.76 -19.55 -2.53
C ALA A 180 -15.01 -18.15 -1.95
N ASP A 181 -15.72 -18.05 -0.83
CA ASP A 181 -16.01 -16.79 -0.15
C ASP A 181 -14.72 -16.11 0.33
N ARG A 182 -13.81 -16.88 0.94
CA ARG A 182 -12.49 -16.39 1.33
C ARG A 182 -11.76 -15.78 0.15
N GLN A 183 -11.69 -16.50 -0.97
CA GLN A 183 -10.98 -16.04 -2.16
C GLN A 183 -11.63 -14.79 -2.76
N GLN A 184 -12.95 -14.72 -2.82
CA GLN A 184 -13.67 -13.56 -3.32
C GLN A 184 -13.40 -12.30 -2.48
N ARG A 185 -13.46 -12.43 -1.14
CA ARG A 185 -13.19 -11.31 -0.23
C ARG A 185 -11.73 -10.87 -0.27
N LEU A 186 -10.79 -11.82 -0.31
CA LEU A 186 -9.37 -11.51 -0.46
C LEU A 186 -9.08 -10.80 -1.79
N ASN A 187 -9.68 -11.25 -2.89
CA ASN A 187 -9.54 -10.60 -4.19
C ASN A 187 -10.07 -9.15 -4.16
N LYS A 188 -11.23 -8.93 -3.52
CA LYS A 188 -11.77 -7.57 -3.34
C LYS A 188 -10.80 -6.69 -2.55
N HIS A 189 -10.25 -7.20 -1.45
CA HIS A 189 -9.27 -6.50 -0.62
C HIS A 189 -8.00 -6.16 -1.43
N MET A 190 -7.45 -7.12 -2.17
CA MET A 190 -6.30 -6.92 -3.06
C MET A 190 -6.59 -5.88 -4.15
N HIS A 191 -7.80 -5.89 -4.71
CA HIS A 191 -8.21 -4.89 -5.70
C HIS A 191 -8.25 -3.47 -5.12
N THR A 192 -8.73 -3.32 -3.89
CA THR A 192 -8.70 -2.03 -3.16
C THR A 192 -7.26 -1.55 -2.98
N LEU A 193 -6.36 -2.42 -2.52
CA LEU A 193 -4.94 -2.08 -2.37
C LEU A 193 -4.30 -1.70 -3.72
N MET A 194 -4.52 -2.48 -4.77
CA MET A 194 -3.98 -2.20 -6.10
C MET A 194 -4.48 -0.85 -6.66
N LYS A 195 -5.77 -0.53 -6.43
CA LYS A 195 -6.31 0.77 -6.81
C LYS A 195 -5.57 1.93 -6.10
N LEU A 196 -5.32 1.80 -4.80
CA LEU A 196 -4.55 2.80 -4.03
C LEU A 196 -3.11 2.93 -4.56
N ALA A 197 -2.44 1.80 -4.83
CA ALA A 197 -1.09 1.80 -5.38
C ALA A 197 -1.00 2.59 -6.69
N ASN A 198 -1.89 2.29 -7.64
CA ASN A 198 -1.90 2.91 -8.96
C ASN A 198 -2.33 4.38 -8.91
N GLN A 199 -3.41 4.69 -8.18
CA GLN A 199 -4.00 6.02 -8.16
C GLN A 199 -3.08 7.05 -7.51
N TYR A 200 -2.34 6.65 -6.47
CA TYR A 200 -1.50 7.54 -5.66
C TYR A 200 0.00 7.31 -5.84
N ASN A 201 0.41 6.42 -6.75
CA ASN A 201 1.81 6.03 -6.98
C ASN A 201 2.52 5.64 -5.67
N ILE A 202 1.87 4.78 -4.88
CA ILE A 202 2.34 4.31 -3.57
C ILE A 202 2.85 2.87 -3.70
N CYS A 203 3.92 2.56 -3.00
CA CYS A 203 4.38 1.18 -2.83
C CYS A 203 3.48 0.46 -1.82
N ILE A 204 3.05 -0.75 -2.14
CA ILE A 204 2.35 -1.61 -1.18
C ILE A 204 3.18 -2.86 -0.94
N TYR A 205 3.51 -3.09 0.32
CA TYR A 205 4.22 -4.28 0.78
C TYR A 205 3.29 -5.15 1.62
N VAL A 206 3.13 -6.40 1.24
CA VAL A 206 2.32 -7.35 1.98
C VAL A 206 3.13 -8.57 2.39
N THR A 207 2.85 -9.12 3.56
CA THR A 207 3.43 -10.39 4.01
C THR A 207 2.41 -11.51 3.94
N ASN A 208 2.87 -12.72 3.69
CA ASN A 208 2.03 -13.91 3.69
C ASN A 208 2.79 -15.11 4.28
N GLN A 209 2.04 -16.04 4.87
CA GLN A 209 2.57 -17.31 5.34
C GLN A 209 2.18 -18.44 4.39
N VAL A 210 3.08 -19.36 4.17
CA VAL A 210 2.85 -20.60 3.40
C VAL A 210 2.03 -21.58 4.22
#